data_9bdd8f8480f75fa9333d1eeee7984873
#
_entry.id   9bdd8f8480f75fa9333d1eeee7984873
#
_cell.length_a   1.000
_cell.length_b   1.000
_cell.length_c   1.000
_cell.angle_alpha   90.00
_cell.angle_beta   90.00
_cell.angle_gamma   90.00
#
_symmetry.space_group_name_H-M   'P 1'
#
loop_
_entity.id
_entity.type
_entity.pdbx_description
1 polymer ?
#
loop_
_entity_poly.entity_id
_entity_poly.type
_entity_poly.pdbx_seq_one_letter_code
_entity_poly.pdbx_strand_id
1 'polypeptide(L)'
;MLRQGNTYPYHWADKTMSVLRANQLEACEKDLASLPFRSLFDPDCTDADAESFYQLSFFPREDRNNDSVMLHTVEQLRVRVLSSFAPELALLSPEEHDLMVRLVLFGGRLALQDWEDLIPAQSLVRRLWCRTTVEDGIRILCMPHQLCASALLLLAGEGHKKIRDAVETVQESIDQSLYLMGILQAAGPLLHLQSLLKDTYAENRPELIERMFFSGWDYIFDPQGRLFLVHPGLADPDGMLSRMPAATGASSDMSPNAVQLASDSIADLETPLYEQMLFSIADAVRPELTPEDAVEDLIILAKQNVSFSDMKEVLSSLLVSIPTKDMTKALRDLSDRIPRWIWFSSSRVQ
;
A
#
# COMPACT_ATOMS: atom_id res chain seq x y z
N MET A 1 2.03 29.84 27.90
CA MET A 1 0.86 29.54 27.05
C MET A 1 0.89 28.05 26.78
N LEU A 2 -0.03 27.30 27.39
CA LEU A 2 -0.17 25.85 27.15
C LEU A 2 -0.65 25.66 25.71
N ARG A 3 0.09 24.86 24.93
CA ARG A 3 -0.31 24.48 23.56
C ARG A 3 -1.65 23.75 23.63
N GLN A 4 -2.68 24.31 23.01
CA GLN A 4 -3.85 23.52 22.66
C GLN A 4 -3.38 22.53 21.58
N GLY A 5 -3.10 21.29 21.99
CA GLY A 5 -2.97 20.18 21.08
C GLY A 5 -4.28 20.06 20.29
N ASN A 6 -4.19 19.80 19.00
CA ASN A 6 -5.35 19.42 18.22
C ASN A 6 -5.97 18.20 18.89
N THR A 7 -7.05 18.38 19.64
CA THR A 7 -7.86 17.28 20.16
C THR A 7 -8.68 16.75 18.99
N TYR A 8 -8.08 15.87 18.21
CA TYR A 8 -8.84 15.04 17.31
C TYR A 8 -9.66 14.05 18.13
N PRO A 9 -10.92 13.80 17.80
CA PRO A 9 -11.77 12.85 18.52
C PRO A 9 -11.41 11.39 18.19
N TYR A 10 -10.14 11.11 17.88
CA TYR A 10 -9.66 9.79 17.50
C TYR A 10 -9.11 9.06 18.70
N HIS A 11 -9.49 7.81 18.84
CA HIS A 11 -8.77 6.86 19.67
C HIS A 11 -7.50 6.46 18.90
N TRP A 12 -6.38 7.10 19.20
CA TRP A 12 -5.13 6.92 18.44
C TRP A 12 -4.66 5.46 18.39
N ALA A 13 -4.97 4.67 19.44
CA ALA A 13 -4.66 3.25 19.47
C ALA A 13 -5.32 2.47 18.31
N ASP A 14 -6.49 2.91 17.82
CA ASP A 14 -7.20 2.28 16.70
C ASP A 14 -6.69 2.78 15.33
N LYS A 15 -5.74 3.71 15.33
CA LYS A 15 -5.16 4.36 14.15
C LYS A 15 -3.68 4.05 13.94
N THR A 16 -3.13 3.12 14.71
CA THR A 16 -1.78 2.62 14.49
C THR A 16 -1.73 1.79 13.20
N MET A 17 -0.60 1.79 12.52
CA MET A 17 -0.42 1.02 11.28
C MET A 17 -0.61 -0.47 11.52
N SER A 18 -0.10 -0.99 12.64
CA SER A 18 -0.27 -2.39 13.02
C SER A 18 -1.73 -2.79 13.18
N VAL A 19 -2.58 -1.95 13.79
CA VAL A 19 -4.03 -2.20 13.90
C VAL A 19 -4.72 -2.09 12.53
N LEU A 20 -4.38 -1.08 11.73
CA LEU A 20 -4.93 -0.93 10.39
C LEU A 20 -4.59 -2.13 9.49
N ARG A 21 -3.33 -2.59 9.57
CA ARG A 21 -2.87 -3.78 8.87
C ARG A 21 -3.58 -5.06 9.32
N ALA A 22 -3.74 -5.26 10.62
CA ALA A 22 -4.49 -6.40 11.16
C ALA A 22 -5.95 -6.42 10.68
N ASN A 23 -6.62 -5.27 10.68
CA ASN A 23 -7.99 -5.13 10.16
C ASN A 23 -8.05 -5.42 8.64
N GLN A 24 -7.07 -4.96 7.89
CA GLN A 24 -6.97 -5.22 6.46
C GLN A 24 -6.78 -6.72 6.17
N LEU A 25 -5.93 -7.39 6.94
CA LEU A 25 -5.71 -8.84 6.82
C LEU A 25 -6.98 -9.64 7.15
N GLU A 26 -7.69 -9.29 8.23
CA GLU A 26 -8.96 -9.95 8.56
C GLU A 26 -10.01 -9.74 7.46
N ALA A 27 -10.10 -8.54 6.90
CA ALA A 27 -10.98 -8.24 5.78
C ALA A 27 -10.59 -9.04 4.53
N CYS A 28 -9.28 -9.14 4.25
CA CYS A 28 -8.73 -9.90 3.14
C CYS A 28 -9.03 -11.41 3.27
N GLU A 29 -8.88 -11.99 4.45
CA GLU A 29 -9.19 -13.38 4.72
C GLU A 29 -10.67 -13.69 4.48
N LYS A 30 -11.56 -12.83 4.97
CA LYS A 30 -13.01 -12.94 4.74
C LYS A 30 -13.37 -12.82 3.26
N ASP A 31 -12.75 -11.89 2.56
CA ASP A 31 -12.94 -11.69 1.13
C ASP A 31 -12.49 -12.92 0.34
N LEU A 32 -11.25 -13.39 0.57
CA LEU A 32 -10.72 -14.60 -0.08
C LEU A 32 -11.57 -15.84 0.19
N ALA A 33 -12.20 -15.95 1.36
CA ALA A 33 -13.12 -17.05 1.68
C ALA A 33 -14.46 -16.96 0.91
N SER A 34 -14.87 -15.76 0.51
CA SER A 34 -16.11 -15.51 -0.22
C SER A 34 -15.97 -15.58 -1.74
N LEU A 35 -14.72 -15.55 -2.25
CA LEU A 35 -14.46 -15.55 -3.69
C LEU A 35 -14.81 -16.90 -4.33
N PRO A 36 -15.19 -16.91 -5.63
CA PRO A 36 -15.53 -18.14 -6.33
C PRO A 36 -14.36 -19.13 -6.35
N PHE A 37 -14.65 -20.39 -6.11
CA PHE A 37 -13.67 -21.48 -6.23
C PHE A 37 -13.31 -21.83 -7.69
N ARG A 38 -13.90 -21.12 -8.67
CA ARG A 38 -13.70 -21.32 -10.09
C ARG A 38 -12.79 -20.25 -10.67
N SER A 39 -12.05 -20.62 -11.71
CA SER A 39 -11.31 -19.68 -12.53
C SER A 39 -12.14 -19.23 -13.73
N LEU A 40 -11.97 -17.99 -14.15
CA LEU A 40 -12.48 -17.50 -15.43
C LEU A 40 -12.05 -18.38 -16.62
N PHE A 41 -10.94 -19.10 -16.49
CA PHE A 41 -10.35 -19.97 -17.52
C PHE A 41 -10.76 -21.46 -17.39
N ASP A 42 -11.62 -21.79 -16.43
CA ASP A 42 -12.15 -23.16 -16.33
C ASP A 42 -13.06 -23.47 -17.53
N PRO A 43 -13.03 -24.71 -18.06
CA PRO A 43 -13.81 -25.08 -19.25
C PRO A 43 -15.32 -25.03 -19.07
N ASP A 44 -15.79 -25.20 -17.83
CA ASP A 44 -17.18 -25.21 -17.43
C ASP A 44 -17.68 -23.83 -16.95
N CYS A 45 -16.87 -22.79 -17.10
CA CYS A 45 -17.26 -21.42 -16.82
C CYS A 45 -18.21 -20.92 -17.91
N THR A 46 -19.37 -20.41 -17.49
CA THR A 46 -20.46 -19.98 -18.37
C THR A 46 -20.71 -18.48 -18.25
N ASP A 47 -21.46 -17.90 -19.22
CA ASP A 47 -21.82 -16.48 -19.17
C ASP A 47 -22.66 -16.10 -17.93
N ALA A 48 -23.31 -17.07 -17.28
CA ALA A 48 -23.97 -16.84 -16.00
C ALA A 48 -22.98 -16.50 -14.86
N ASP A 49 -21.74 -16.96 -14.97
CA ASP A 49 -20.67 -16.68 -14.02
C ASP A 49 -19.99 -15.32 -14.30
N ALA A 50 -20.11 -14.80 -15.53
CA ALA A 50 -19.39 -13.61 -16.00
C ALA A 50 -19.68 -12.37 -15.15
N GLU A 51 -20.94 -12.14 -14.76
CA GLU A 51 -21.32 -11.00 -13.92
C GLU A 51 -20.64 -11.07 -12.55
N SER A 52 -20.57 -12.26 -11.94
CA SER A 52 -19.88 -12.45 -10.66
C SER A 52 -18.40 -12.15 -10.78
N PHE A 53 -17.72 -12.60 -11.83
CA PHE A 53 -16.33 -12.27 -12.07
C PHE A 53 -16.11 -10.77 -12.32
N TYR A 54 -16.99 -10.12 -13.06
CA TYR A 54 -16.91 -8.69 -13.32
C TYR A 54 -17.05 -7.87 -12.03
N GLN A 55 -18.02 -8.22 -11.17
CA GLN A 55 -18.25 -7.57 -9.87
C GLN A 55 -17.05 -7.69 -8.92
N LEU A 56 -16.33 -8.81 -9.00
CA LEU A 56 -15.16 -9.09 -8.17
C LEU A 56 -13.88 -8.44 -8.70
N SER A 57 -13.85 -8.11 -10.00
CA SER A 57 -12.64 -7.62 -10.65
C SER A 57 -12.33 -6.15 -10.33
N PHE A 58 -11.06 -5.79 -10.45
CA PHE A 58 -10.61 -4.40 -10.44
C PHE A 58 -10.91 -3.63 -11.74
N PHE A 59 -11.64 -4.21 -12.67
CA PHE A 59 -11.96 -3.49 -13.90
C PHE A 59 -12.73 -2.21 -13.59
N PRO A 60 -12.35 -1.07 -14.23
CA PRO A 60 -13.10 0.17 -14.07
C PRO A 60 -14.57 -0.09 -14.38
N ARG A 61 -15.43 0.28 -13.46
CA ARG A 61 -16.86 0.26 -13.69
C ARG A 61 -17.12 1.37 -14.69
N GLU A 62 -17.20 1.02 -15.96
CA GLU A 62 -17.59 1.94 -17.01
C GLU A 62 -18.94 2.52 -16.64
N ASP A 63 -18.94 3.84 -16.44
CA ASP A 63 -20.05 4.73 -16.11
C ASP A 63 -21.39 4.06 -15.71
N ARG A 64 -21.68 4.12 -14.42
CA ARG A 64 -23.00 3.76 -13.86
C ARG A 64 -24.17 4.60 -14.41
N ASN A 65 -23.89 5.56 -15.29
CA ASN A 65 -24.89 6.44 -15.89
C ASN A 65 -25.51 5.90 -17.18
N ASN A 66 -25.04 4.77 -17.71
CA ASN A 66 -25.71 4.08 -18.78
C ASN A 66 -26.51 2.90 -18.19
N ASP A 67 -27.83 3.01 -18.11
CA ASP A 67 -28.80 1.98 -17.70
C ASP A 67 -28.80 0.72 -18.59
N SER A 68 -27.88 0.59 -19.52
CA SER A 68 -27.66 -0.66 -20.23
C SER A 68 -26.77 -1.56 -19.36
N VAL A 69 -27.37 -2.51 -18.69
CA VAL A 69 -26.68 -3.68 -18.13
C VAL A 69 -25.90 -4.33 -19.28
N MET A 70 -24.64 -3.97 -19.43
CA MET A 70 -23.76 -4.67 -20.36
C MET A 70 -23.49 -6.04 -19.74
N LEU A 71 -24.21 -7.05 -20.21
CA LEU A 71 -23.93 -8.44 -19.90
C LEU A 71 -22.56 -8.78 -20.47
N HIS A 72 -21.55 -8.82 -19.59
CA HIS A 72 -20.24 -9.31 -19.98
C HIS A 72 -20.34 -10.82 -20.22
N THR A 73 -19.81 -11.28 -21.36
CA THR A 73 -19.60 -12.71 -21.57
C THR A 73 -18.27 -13.16 -20.96
N VAL A 74 -18.18 -14.44 -20.60
CA VAL A 74 -16.92 -15.03 -20.13
C VAL A 74 -15.80 -14.81 -21.15
N GLU A 75 -16.09 -14.91 -22.45
CA GLU A 75 -15.10 -14.72 -23.50
C GLU A 75 -14.61 -13.26 -23.57
N GLN A 76 -15.49 -12.28 -23.39
CA GLN A 76 -15.09 -10.86 -23.32
C GLN A 76 -14.16 -10.61 -22.13
N LEU A 77 -14.45 -11.19 -20.96
CA LEU A 77 -13.59 -11.08 -19.80
C LEU A 77 -12.24 -11.78 -20.02
N ARG A 78 -12.22 -12.98 -20.64
CA ARG A 78 -10.97 -13.67 -20.99
C ARG A 78 -10.09 -12.82 -21.91
N VAL A 79 -10.67 -12.28 -22.98
CA VAL A 79 -9.94 -11.41 -23.91
C VAL A 79 -9.36 -10.19 -23.19
N ARG A 80 -10.16 -9.57 -22.32
CA ARG A 80 -9.71 -8.41 -21.52
C ARG A 80 -8.55 -8.76 -20.60
N VAL A 81 -8.67 -9.86 -19.85
CA VAL A 81 -7.58 -10.34 -18.97
C VAL A 81 -6.31 -10.62 -19.77
N LEU A 82 -6.42 -11.37 -20.88
CA LEU A 82 -5.26 -11.72 -21.69
C LEU A 82 -4.60 -10.50 -22.33
N SER A 83 -5.37 -9.51 -22.77
CA SER A 83 -4.84 -8.29 -23.42
C SER A 83 -4.13 -7.36 -22.43
N SER A 84 -4.53 -7.35 -21.16
CA SER A 84 -3.93 -6.51 -20.12
C SER A 84 -2.85 -7.23 -19.32
N PHE A 85 -2.74 -8.55 -19.41
CA PHE A 85 -1.89 -9.37 -18.54
C PHE A 85 -0.41 -8.96 -18.57
N ALA A 86 0.18 -8.84 -19.76
CA ALA A 86 1.61 -8.53 -19.88
C ALA A 86 1.99 -7.16 -19.29
N PRO A 87 1.31 -6.04 -19.65
CA PRO A 87 1.62 -4.76 -19.05
C PRO A 87 1.26 -4.69 -17.56
N GLU A 88 0.14 -5.28 -17.11
CA GLU A 88 -0.22 -5.30 -15.70
C GLU A 88 0.77 -6.11 -14.86
N LEU A 89 1.30 -7.23 -15.38
CA LEU A 89 2.30 -8.04 -14.69
C LEU A 89 3.55 -7.24 -14.33
N ALA A 90 3.98 -6.36 -15.23
CA ALA A 90 5.15 -5.54 -15.00
C ALA A 90 4.89 -4.35 -14.05
N LEU A 91 3.62 -3.98 -13.87
CA LEU A 91 3.18 -2.87 -13.01
C LEU A 91 2.68 -3.33 -11.63
N LEU A 92 2.87 -4.59 -11.27
CA LEU A 92 2.54 -5.11 -9.94
C LEU A 92 3.35 -4.42 -8.84
N SER A 93 2.81 -4.35 -7.62
CA SER A 93 3.61 -3.96 -6.46
C SER A 93 4.76 -4.95 -6.23
N PRO A 94 5.79 -4.60 -5.45
CA PRO A 94 6.87 -5.54 -5.13
C PRO A 94 6.37 -6.84 -4.53
N GLU A 95 5.43 -6.79 -3.60
CA GLU A 95 4.86 -7.95 -2.91
C GLU A 95 4.01 -8.81 -3.86
N GLU A 96 3.19 -8.16 -4.70
CA GLU A 96 2.41 -8.86 -5.73
C GLU A 96 3.32 -9.54 -6.74
N HIS A 97 4.40 -8.87 -7.16
CA HIS A 97 5.36 -9.39 -8.12
C HIS A 97 6.14 -10.57 -7.53
N ASP A 98 6.62 -10.47 -6.29
CA ASP A 98 7.31 -11.57 -5.61
C ASP A 98 6.41 -12.81 -5.47
N LEU A 99 5.16 -12.61 -5.01
CA LEU A 99 4.17 -13.69 -4.94
C LEU A 99 3.92 -14.32 -6.31
N MET A 100 3.84 -13.50 -7.37
CA MET A 100 3.67 -13.98 -8.75
C MET A 100 4.87 -14.81 -9.21
N VAL A 101 6.09 -14.37 -8.94
CA VAL A 101 7.32 -15.10 -9.28
C VAL A 101 7.33 -16.46 -8.58
N ARG A 102 7.06 -16.50 -7.27
CA ARG A 102 6.97 -17.76 -6.50
C ARG A 102 5.89 -18.66 -7.06
N LEU A 103 4.69 -18.15 -7.33
CA LEU A 103 3.58 -18.91 -7.89
C LEU A 103 3.94 -19.57 -9.24
N VAL A 104 4.60 -18.82 -10.12
CA VAL A 104 5.03 -19.33 -11.44
C VAL A 104 6.12 -20.38 -11.30
N LEU A 105 7.10 -20.17 -10.42
CA LEU A 105 8.18 -21.15 -10.15
C LEU A 105 7.64 -22.46 -9.56
N PHE A 106 6.56 -22.41 -8.79
CA PHE A 106 5.85 -23.59 -8.29
C PHE A 106 4.79 -24.15 -9.26
N GLY A 107 4.86 -23.78 -10.55
CA GLY A 107 3.99 -24.34 -11.60
C GLY A 107 2.53 -23.87 -11.52
N GLY A 108 2.29 -22.71 -10.96
CA GLY A 108 0.96 -22.09 -10.85
C GLY A 108 0.15 -22.55 -9.62
N ARG A 109 0.81 -23.19 -8.63
CA ARG A 109 0.16 -23.60 -7.37
C ARG A 109 1.06 -23.24 -6.19
N LEU A 110 0.55 -22.45 -5.24
CA LEU A 110 1.31 -22.00 -4.08
C LEU A 110 0.45 -22.05 -2.82
N ALA A 111 0.96 -22.68 -1.76
CA ALA A 111 0.33 -22.65 -0.44
C ALA A 111 0.55 -21.29 0.20
N LEU A 112 -0.54 -20.63 0.61
CA LEU A 112 -0.50 -19.38 1.36
C LEU A 112 -0.35 -19.72 2.85
N GLN A 113 0.88 -19.79 3.31
CA GLN A 113 1.21 -20.11 4.70
C GLN A 113 1.50 -18.85 5.51
N ASP A 114 2.04 -17.84 4.86
CA ASP A 114 2.37 -16.57 5.46
C ASP A 114 1.19 -15.61 5.32
N TRP A 115 0.84 -14.96 6.41
CA TRP A 115 -0.24 -13.97 6.43
C TRP A 115 0.07 -12.76 5.52
N GLU A 116 1.34 -12.47 5.27
CA GLU A 116 1.81 -11.42 4.36
C GLU A 116 1.44 -11.69 2.91
N ASP A 117 1.25 -12.94 2.53
CA ASP A 117 0.85 -13.34 1.19
C ASP A 117 -0.65 -13.10 0.89
N LEU A 118 -1.47 -12.86 1.91
CA LEU A 118 -2.93 -12.78 1.73
C LEU A 118 -3.36 -11.55 0.92
N ILE A 119 -2.77 -10.39 1.17
CA ILE A 119 -3.11 -9.15 0.47
C ILE A 119 -2.71 -9.22 -1.01
N PRO A 120 -1.45 -9.58 -1.34
CA PRO A 120 -1.08 -9.76 -2.75
C PRO A 120 -1.85 -10.89 -3.42
N ALA A 121 -2.18 -11.98 -2.72
CA ALA A 121 -3.03 -13.05 -3.28
C ALA A 121 -4.44 -12.56 -3.62
N GLN A 122 -5.07 -11.77 -2.75
CA GLN A 122 -6.37 -11.16 -3.00
C GLN A 122 -6.34 -10.29 -4.26
N SER A 123 -5.29 -9.49 -4.43
CA SER A 123 -5.12 -8.66 -5.62
C SER A 123 -5.03 -9.49 -6.90
N LEU A 124 -4.23 -10.57 -6.91
CA LEU A 124 -4.11 -11.47 -8.07
C LEU A 124 -5.44 -12.17 -8.39
N VAL A 125 -6.24 -12.52 -7.38
CA VAL A 125 -7.57 -13.10 -7.59
C VAL A 125 -8.53 -12.07 -8.16
N ARG A 126 -8.52 -10.83 -7.66
CA ARG A 126 -9.36 -9.73 -8.17
C ARG A 126 -8.96 -9.27 -9.59
N ARG A 127 -7.73 -9.54 -10.03
CA ARG A 127 -7.32 -9.40 -11.43
C ARG A 127 -7.84 -10.54 -12.31
N LEU A 128 -8.50 -11.53 -11.74
CA LEU A 128 -8.96 -12.76 -12.38
C LEU A 128 -7.82 -13.64 -12.93
N TRP A 129 -6.61 -13.47 -12.41
CA TRP A 129 -5.43 -14.26 -12.81
C TRP A 129 -5.33 -15.54 -12.01
N CYS A 130 -5.87 -15.55 -10.81
CA CYS A 130 -5.78 -16.66 -9.88
C CYS A 130 -7.16 -16.98 -9.28
N ARG A 131 -7.24 -18.13 -8.65
CA ARG A 131 -8.32 -18.51 -7.72
C ARG A 131 -7.70 -19.09 -6.45
N THR A 132 -8.46 -19.19 -5.39
CA THR A 132 -8.04 -19.93 -4.20
C THR A 132 -8.83 -21.22 -4.04
N THR A 133 -8.18 -22.27 -3.50
CA THR A 133 -8.80 -23.51 -3.03
C THR A 133 -8.35 -23.78 -1.60
N VAL A 134 -9.04 -24.68 -0.91
CA VAL A 134 -8.60 -25.17 0.41
C VAL A 134 -8.36 -26.67 0.30
N GLU A 135 -7.16 -27.12 0.65
CA GLU A 135 -6.74 -28.50 0.64
C GLU A 135 -6.11 -28.82 2.00
N ASP A 136 -6.63 -29.82 2.69
CA ASP A 136 -6.18 -30.21 4.04
C ASP A 136 -6.11 -29.04 5.04
N GLY A 137 -7.03 -28.07 4.91
CA GLY A 137 -7.10 -26.87 5.75
C GLY A 137 -6.13 -25.76 5.35
N ILE A 138 -5.30 -25.97 4.33
CA ILE A 138 -4.35 -24.98 3.81
C ILE A 138 -4.97 -24.29 2.59
N ARG A 139 -4.90 -22.96 2.54
CA ARG A 139 -5.32 -22.18 1.37
C ARG A 139 -4.25 -22.25 0.28
N ILE A 140 -4.65 -22.63 -0.92
CA ILE A 140 -3.77 -22.75 -2.09
C ILE A 140 -4.18 -21.69 -3.11
N LEU A 141 -3.24 -20.88 -3.55
CA LEU A 141 -3.39 -19.99 -4.70
C LEU A 141 -3.11 -20.78 -5.99
N CYS A 142 -4.04 -20.72 -6.93
CA CYS A 142 -3.96 -21.45 -8.19
C CYS A 142 -4.08 -20.51 -9.38
N MET A 143 -3.12 -20.59 -10.31
CA MET A 143 -3.12 -19.85 -11.57
C MET A 143 -3.44 -20.81 -12.73
N PRO A 144 -4.28 -20.42 -13.71
CA PRO A 144 -4.51 -21.19 -14.93
C PRO A 144 -3.21 -21.42 -15.69
N HIS A 145 -3.03 -22.62 -16.25
CA HIS A 145 -1.81 -23.01 -16.95
C HIS A 145 -1.42 -22.05 -18.08
N GLN A 146 -2.41 -21.51 -18.81
CA GLN A 146 -2.17 -20.56 -19.90
C GLN A 146 -1.51 -19.27 -19.40
N LEU A 147 -1.99 -18.72 -18.29
CA LEU A 147 -1.42 -17.52 -17.67
C LEU A 147 -0.07 -17.81 -17.04
N CYS A 148 0.09 -18.96 -16.38
CA CYS A 148 1.36 -19.38 -15.79
C CYS A 148 2.47 -19.50 -16.85
N ALA A 149 2.19 -20.14 -17.98
CA ALA A 149 3.13 -20.26 -19.09
C ALA A 149 3.48 -18.89 -19.69
N SER A 150 2.48 -18.01 -19.86
CA SER A 150 2.70 -16.65 -20.35
C SER A 150 3.53 -15.82 -19.35
N ALA A 151 3.25 -15.91 -18.06
CA ALA A 151 4.00 -15.23 -17.01
C ALA A 151 5.47 -15.66 -17.01
N LEU A 152 5.75 -16.97 -17.10
CA LEU A 152 7.12 -17.49 -17.14
C LEU A 152 7.94 -16.88 -18.27
N LEU A 153 7.34 -16.76 -19.47
CA LEU A 153 8.00 -16.16 -20.63
C LEU A 153 8.22 -14.65 -20.46
N LEU A 154 7.25 -13.94 -19.90
CA LEU A 154 7.33 -12.50 -19.67
C LEU A 154 8.37 -12.16 -18.59
N LEU A 155 8.35 -12.84 -17.47
CA LEU A 155 9.28 -12.65 -16.35
C LEU A 155 10.75 -12.86 -16.74
N ALA A 156 11.01 -13.77 -17.69
CA ALA A 156 12.35 -14.00 -18.25
C ALA A 156 12.79 -12.95 -19.29
N GLY A 157 11.89 -12.05 -19.73
CA GLY A 157 12.14 -11.11 -20.83
C GLY A 157 12.81 -9.81 -20.38
N GLU A 158 13.81 -9.35 -21.15
CA GLU A 158 14.50 -8.06 -20.91
C GLU A 158 13.55 -6.85 -20.91
N GLY A 159 12.49 -6.89 -21.75
CA GLY A 159 11.47 -5.84 -21.78
C GLY A 159 10.68 -5.73 -20.48
N HIS A 160 10.37 -6.87 -19.85
CA HIS A 160 9.74 -6.92 -18.55
C HIS A 160 10.66 -6.32 -17.46
N LYS A 161 11.92 -6.77 -17.45
CA LYS A 161 12.90 -6.26 -16.49
C LYS A 161 13.04 -4.74 -16.56
N LYS A 162 13.18 -4.17 -17.78
CA LYS A 162 13.27 -2.70 -17.93
C LYS A 162 12.07 -1.96 -17.33
N ILE A 163 10.85 -2.50 -17.49
CA ILE A 163 9.65 -1.90 -16.91
C ILE A 163 9.65 -2.06 -15.40
N ARG A 164 10.04 -3.22 -14.88
CA ARG A 164 10.14 -3.46 -13.42
C ARG A 164 11.13 -2.50 -12.77
N ASP A 165 12.32 -2.35 -13.30
CA ASP A 165 13.34 -1.42 -12.79
C ASP A 165 12.79 0.02 -12.72
N ALA A 166 12.02 0.45 -13.74
CA ALA A 166 11.37 1.76 -13.75
C ALA A 166 10.27 1.89 -12.68
N VAL A 167 9.44 0.87 -12.54
CA VAL A 167 8.34 0.83 -11.54
C VAL A 167 8.93 0.86 -10.13
N GLU A 168 9.90 0.01 -9.82
CA GLU A 168 10.55 -0.06 -8.50
C GLU A 168 11.21 1.27 -8.14
N THR A 169 11.93 1.91 -9.08
CA THR A 169 12.53 3.23 -8.86
C THR A 169 11.48 4.28 -8.45
N VAL A 170 10.32 4.27 -9.11
CA VAL A 170 9.26 5.25 -8.79
C VAL A 170 8.54 4.89 -7.50
N GLN A 171 8.28 3.60 -7.25
CA GLN A 171 7.67 3.13 -5.99
C GLN A 171 8.53 3.52 -4.79
N GLU A 172 9.83 3.22 -4.81
CA GLU A 172 10.76 3.63 -3.75
C GLU A 172 10.75 5.14 -3.51
N SER A 173 10.73 5.94 -4.59
CA SER A 173 10.67 7.40 -4.49
C SER A 173 9.35 7.89 -3.89
N ILE A 174 8.22 7.23 -4.20
CA ILE A 174 6.92 7.54 -3.62
C ILE A 174 6.93 7.21 -2.12
N ASP A 175 7.35 6.00 -1.76
CA ASP A 175 7.34 5.53 -0.37
C ASP A 175 8.24 6.39 0.52
N GLN A 176 9.45 6.72 0.06
CA GLN A 176 10.32 7.67 0.73
C GLN A 176 9.67 9.04 0.88
N SER A 177 9.03 9.56 -0.18
CA SER A 177 8.34 10.85 -0.13
C SER A 177 7.16 10.85 0.83
N LEU A 178 6.36 9.78 0.84
CA LEU A 178 5.25 9.62 1.77
C LEU A 178 5.74 9.52 3.22
N TYR A 179 6.83 8.78 3.45
CA TYR A 179 7.46 8.70 4.78
C TYR A 179 7.96 10.06 5.28
N LEU A 180 8.49 10.90 4.38
CA LEU A 180 8.98 12.24 4.70
C LEU A 180 7.88 13.26 4.92
N MET A 181 6.77 13.16 4.17
CA MET A 181 5.78 14.23 4.07
C MET A 181 4.38 13.83 4.51
N GLY A 182 4.06 12.55 4.56
CA GLY A 182 2.74 12.01 4.86
C GLY A 182 1.74 12.07 3.70
N ILE A 183 1.94 12.98 2.73
CA ILE A 183 1.08 13.17 1.57
C ILE A 183 1.90 13.65 0.37
N LEU A 184 1.60 13.15 -0.82
CA LEU A 184 2.34 13.43 -2.05
C LEU A 184 1.37 13.64 -3.23
N GLN A 185 1.53 14.72 -4.00
CA GLN A 185 0.77 14.88 -5.23
C GLN A 185 1.23 13.87 -6.28
N ALA A 186 0.30 13.07 -6.82
CA ALA A 186 0.62 11.97 -7.72
C ALA A 186 1.15 12.40 -9.10
N ALA A 187 0.90 13.65 -9.52
CA ALA A 187 1.26 14.13 -10.87
C ALA A 187 2.76 14.02 -11.17
N GLY A 188 3.63 14.35 -10.21
CA GLY A 188 5.09 14.27 -10.39
C GLY A 188 5.57 12.83 -10.61
N PRO A 189 5.30 11.90 -9.67
CA PRO A 189 5.63 10.48 -9.85
C PRO A 189 5.04 9.86 -11.10
N LEU A 190 3.79 10.21 -11.45
CA LEU A 190 3.11 9.72 -12.65
C LEU A 190 3.86 10.13 -13.93
N LEU A 191 4.23 11.41 -14.05
CA LEU A 191 5.01 11.91 -15.18
C LEU A 191 6.40 11.30 -15.25
N HIS A 192 7.03 11.08 -14.09
CA HIS A 192 8.33 10.43 -14.03
C HIS A 192 8.25 8.98 -14.52
N LEU A 193 7.29 8.19 -14.04
CA LEU A 193 7.06 6.83 -14.51
C LEU A 193 6.78 6.79 -16.02
N GLN A 194 5.90 7.65 -16.52
CA GLN A 194 5.63 7.75 -17.96
C GLN A 194 6.89 8.01 -18.78
N SER A 195 7.80 8.85 -18.27
CA SER A 195 9.06 9.12 -18.95
C SER A 195 10.02 7.92 -18.98
N LEU A 196 10.05 7.13 -17.91
CA LEU A 196 10.88 5.92 -17.81
C LEU A 196 10.34 4.77 -18.66
N LEU A 197 9.02 4.70 -18.83
CA LEU A 197 8.35 3.68 -19.64
C LEU A 197 8.37 3.96 -21.15
N LYS A 198 8.93 5.09 -21.56
CA LYS A 198 9.07 5.43 -22.97
C LYS A 198 9.82 4.33 -23.72
N ASP A 199 9.36 4.05 -24.93
CA ASP A 199 9.90 2.96 -25.79
C ASP A 199 9.70 1.53 -25.21
N THR A 200 8.78 1.36 -24.25
CA THR A 200 8.36 0.05 -23.75
C THR A 200 6.95 -0.30 -24.23
N TYR A 201 6.54 -1.57 -24.06
CA TYR A 201 5.16 -1.98 -24.37
C TYR A 201 4.10 -1.40 -23.39
N ALA A 202 4.53 -0.78 -22.30
CA ALA A 202 3.66 -0.08 -21.34
C ALA A 202 3.49 1.41 -21.64
N GLU A 203 4.28 2.01 -22.54
CA GLU A 203 4.28 3.44 -22.85
C GLU A 203 2.89 3.99 -23.18
N ASN A 204 2.14 3.27 -24.00
CA ASN A 204 0.83 3.71 -24.50
C ASN A 204 -0.35 3.15 -23.70
N ARG A 205 -0.15 2.92 -22.38
CA ARG A 205 -1.14 2.35 -21.49
C ARG A 205 -1.33 3.19 -20.22
N PRO A 206 -1.72 4.49 -20.37
CA PRO A 206 -1.87 5.38 -19.22
C PRO A 206 -2.88 4.86 -18.20
N GLU A 207 -3.93 4.18 -18.66
CA GLU A 207 -4.96 3.58 -17.79
C GLU A 207 -4.40 2.49 -16.85
N LEU A 208 -3.35 1.79 -17.27
CA LEU A 208 -2.71 0.77 -16.43
C LEU A 208 -1.76 1.43 -15.41
N ILE A 209 -1.07 2.48 -15.82
CA ILE A 209 -0.20 3.27 -14.95
C ILE A 209 -1.04 3.92 -13.85
N GLU A 210 -2.15 4.56 -14.19
CA GLU A 210 -3.10 5.12 -13.23
C GLU A 210 -3.62 4.05 -12.27
N ARG A 211 -3.98 2.87 -12.78
CA ARG A 211 -4.43 1.74 -11.94
C ARG A 211 -3.36 1.33 -10.94
N MET A 212 -2.09 1.29 -11.31
CA MET A 212 -1.00 1.00 -10.39
C MET A 212 -1.03 1.98 -9.20
N PHE A 213 -1.20 3.28 -9.46
CA PHE A 213 -1.29 4.29 -8.40
C PHE A 213 -2.51 4.09 -7.51
N PHE A 214 -3.68 3.75 -8.07
CA PHE A 214 -4.90 3.49 -7.31
C PHE A 214 -4.89 2.16 -6.53
N SER A 215 -4.08 1.20 -6.90
CA SER A 215 -3.97 -0.09 -6.20
C SER A 215 -2.79 -0.17 -5.24
N GLY A 216 -1.75 0.65 -5.45
CA GLY A 216 -0.52 0.60 -4.67
C GLY A 216 -0.51 1.47 -3.42
N TRP A 217 -1.33 2.53 -3.38
CA TRP A 217 -1.33 3.49 -2.27
C TRP A 217 -2.74 3.94 -1.90
N ASP A 218 -2.92 4.36 -0.66
CA ASP A 218 -4.08 5.14 -0.26
C ASP A 218 -4.06 6.50 -0.97
N TYR A 219 -5.23 7.02 -1.31
CA TYR A 219 -5.32 8.27 -2.07
C TYR A 219 -6.55 9.10 -1.72
N ILE A 220 -6.45 10.40 -1.96
CA ILE A 220 -7.55 11.35 -1.85
C ILE A 220 -7.52 12.32 -3.03
N PHE A 221 -8.66 12.96 -3.28
CA PHE A 221 -8.76 14.05 -4.24
C PHE A 221 -8.98 15.37 -3.51
N ASP A 222 -8.28 16.42 -3.94
CA ASP A 222 -8.59 17.75 -3.46
C ASP A 222 -9.85 18.36 -4.13
N PRO A 223 -10.36 19.50 -3.67
CA PRO A 223 -11.51 20.15 -4.29
C PRO A 223 -11.34 20.57 -5.76
N GLN A 224 -10.10 20.58 -6.27
CA GLN A 224 -9.75 20.83 -7.66
C GLN A 224 -9.64 19.54 -8.50
N GLY A 225 -9.87 18.37 -7.89
CA GLY A 225 -9.78 17.07 -8.54
C GLY A 225 -8.34 16.58 -8.73
N ARG A 226 -7.36 17.18 -8.04
CA ARG A 226 -5.97 16.68 -8.07
C ARG A 226 -5.82 15.46 -7.17
N LEU A 227 -5.12 14.43 -7.67
CA LEU A 227 -4.85 13.20 -6.94
C LEU A 227 -3.66 13.37 -6.00
N PHE A 228 -3.84 12.97 -4.76
CA PHE A 228 -2.78 12.87 -3.76
C PHE A 228 -2.69 11.45 -3.22
N LEU A 229 -1.49 10.93 -3.16
CA LEU A 229 -1.16 9.69 -2.47
C LEU A 229 -0.97 10.00 -0.99
N VAL A 230 -1.32 9.06 -0.13
CA VAL A 230 -1.39 9.25 1.32
C VAL A 230 -0.60 8.15 2.01
N HIS A 231 0.20 8.52 3.00
CA HIS A 231 0.84 7.53 3.87
C HIS A 231 -0.23 6.74 4.66
N PRO A 232 -0.20 5.41 4.68
CA PRO A 232 -1.27 4.60 5.29
C PRO A 232 -1.49 4.89 6.78
N GLY A 233 -0.46 5.33 7.50
CA GLY A 233 -0.55 5.75 8.91
C GLY A 233 -1.07 7.17 9.12
N LEU A 234 -1.42 7.94 8.08
CA LEU A 234 -1.95 9.29 8.24
C LEU A 234 -3.44 9.27 8.64
N ALA A 235 -3.74 9.68 9.87
CA ALA A 235 -5.09 9.58 10.44
C ALA A 235 -6.10 10.59 9.88
N ASP A 236 -5.63 11.77 9.42
CA ASP A 236 -6.49 12.87 8.93
C ASP A 236 -5.93 13.46 7.62
N PRO A 237 -6.05 12.74 6.50
CA PRO A 237 -5.54 13.21 5.22
C PRO A 237 -6.28 14.48 4.72
N ASP A 238 -7.59 14.59 4.91
CA ASP A 238 -8.36 15.77 4.51
C ASP A 238 -7.97 17.02 5.30
N GLY A 239 -7.80 16.87 6.61
CA GLY A 239 -7.32 17.96 7.47
C GLY A 239 -5.89 18.37 7.13
N MET A 240 -5.03 17.43 6.74
CA MET A 240 -3.69 17.73 6.27
C MET A 240 -3.74 18.50 4.92
N LEU A 241 -4.51 18.00 3.97
CA LEU A 241 -4.68 18.62 2.66
C LEU A 241 -5.21 20.06 2.76
N SER A 242 -6.17 20.31 3.68
CA SER A 242 -6.74 21.64 3.91
C SER A 242 -5.73 22.66 4.46
N ARG A 243 -4.65 22.20 5.09
CA ARG A 243 -3.57 23.04 5.65
C ARG A 243 -2.46 23.32 4.65
N MET A 244 -2.43 22.57 3.52
CA MET A 244 -1.44 22.78 2.48
C MET A 244 -1.69 24.15 1.82
N PRO A 245 -0.64 25.00 1.66
CA PRO A 245 -0.79 26.26 0.94
C PRO A 245 -1.23 26.01 -0.50
N ALA A 246 -2.24 26.73 -0.96
CA ALA A 246 -2.80 26.57 -2.31
C ALA A 246 -1.77 26.79 -3.46
N ALA A 247 -0.68 27.49 -3.16
CA ALA A 247 0.37 27.83 -4.13
C ALA A 247 1.52 26.82 -4.19
N THR A 248 1.64 25.95 -3.20
CA THR A 248 2.64 24.91 -3.25
C THR A 248 1.98 23.70 -3.92
N GLY A 249 2.18 23.58 -5.22
CA GLY A 249 2.27 22.28 -5.85
C GLY A 249 3.39 21.55 -5.09
N ALA A 250 3.12 21.26 -3.80
CA ALA A 250 4.09 20.81 -2.86
C ALA A 250 4.66 19.54 -3.40
N SER A 251 5.92 19.61 -3.68
CA SER A 251 6.80 18.50 -3.97
C SER A 251 6.73 17.82 -5.33
N SER A 252 5.98 18.31 -6.31
CA SER A 252 6.24 17.87 -7.69
C SER A 252 7.68 18.18 -8.16
N ASP A 253 8.39 19.04 -7.43
CA ASP A 253 9.71 19.53 -7.78
C ASP A 253 10.86 18.89 -6.98
N MET A 254 10.58 17.98 -6.03
CA MET A 254 11.66 17.24 -5.39
C MET A 254 12.19 16.21 -6.38
N SER A 255 13.39 16.46 -6.90
CA SER A 255 14.09 15.45 -7.70
C SER A 255 14.34 14.20 -6.86
N PRO A 256 14.39 13.00 -7.46
CA PRO A 256 14.70 11.76 -6.73
C PRO A 256 15.96 11.88 -5.85
N ASN A 257 16.99 12.58 -6.32
CA ASN A 257 18.18 12.84 -5.53
C ASN A 257 17.92 13.72 -4.29
N ALA A 258 17.02 14.70 -4.38
CA ALA A 258 16.68 15.53 -3.23
C ALA A 258 15.86 14.77 -2.19
N VAL A 259 14.96 13.88 -2.64
CA VAL A 259 14.22 12.96 -1.78
C VAL A 259 15.18 12.01 -1.06
N GLN A 260 16.13 11.41 -1.80
CA GLN A 260 17.12 10.50 -1.22
C GLN A 260 17.98 11.20 -0.15
N LEU A 261 18.52 12.37 -0.45
CA LEU A 261 19.33 13.15 0.50
C LEU A 261 18.54 13.54 1.76
N ALA A 262 17.26 13.90 1.59
CA ALA A 262 16.40 14.21 2.73
C ALA A 262 16.09 12.95 3.55
N SER A 263 15.86 11.82 2.90
CA SER A 263 15.63 10.52 3.53
C SER A 263 16.83 10.09 4.36
N ASP A 264 18.03 10.14 3.79
CA ASP A 264 19.27 9.80 4.48
C ASP A 264 19.51 10.69 5.71
N SER A 265 19.28 12.00 5.57
CA SER A 265 19.43 12.96 6.67
C SER A 265 18.42 12.72 7.80
N ILE A 266 17.20 12.29 7.47
CA ILE A 266 16.20 11.96 8.48
C ILE A 266 16.51 10.61 9.13
N ALA A 267 16.95 9.61 8.36
CA ALA A 267 17.36 8.31 8.88
C ALA A 267 18.49 8.46 9.93
N ASP A 268 19.47 9.33 9.69
CA ASP A 268 20.53 9.63 10.66
C ASP A 268 20.00 10.18 12.00
N LEU A 269 18.89 10.93 11.95
CA LEU A 269 18.26 11.48 13.15
C LEU A 269 17.31 10.49 13.84
N GLU A 270 16.63 9.67 13.06
CA GLU A 270 15.61 8.74 13.56
C GLU A 270 16.22 7.44 14.09
N THR A 271 17.26 6.90 13.45
CA THR A 271 17.86 5.60 13.82
C THR A 271 18.23 5.51 15.30
N PRO A 272 18.91 6.47 15.93
CA PRO A 272 19.23 6.36 17.35
C PRO A 272 18.00 6.39 18.27
N LEU A 273 16.95 7.09 17.85
CA LEU A 273 15.68 7.17 18.61
C LEU A 273 14.88 5.90 18.47
N TYR A 274 14.87 5.34 17.27
CA TYR A 274 14.28 4.04 16.95
C TYR A 274 14.92 2.94 17.80
N GLU A 275 16.26 2.82 17.75
CA GLU A 275 17.02 1.83 18.53
C GLU A 275 16.79 1.97 20.02
N GLN A 276 16.81 3.20 20.56
CA GLN A 276 16.54 3.47 21.96
C GLN A 276 15.14 3.02 22.39
N MET A 277 14.13 3.31 21.55
CA MET A 277 12.75 2.91 21.83
C MET A 277 12.60 1.40 21.73
N LEU A 278 13.12 0.79 20.65
CA LEU A 278 13.11 -0.64 20.42
C LEU A 278 13.71 -1.40 21.62
N PHE A 279 14.92 -1.03 22.04
CA PHE A 279 15.58 -1.65 23.19
C PHE A 279 14.75 -1.53 24.47
N SER A 280 14.03 -0.40 24.64
CA SER A 280 13.25 -0.18 25.86
C SER A 280 11.98 -1.02 25.95
N ILE A 281 11.38 -1.45 24.81
CA ILE A 281 10.08 -2.15 24.76
C ILE A 281 10.19 -3.62 24.33
N ALA A 282 11.34 -4.07 23.84
CA ALA A 282 11.51 -5.37 23.17
C ALA A 282 10.88 -6.56 23.91
N ASP A 283 11.04 -6.60 25.26
CA ASP A 283 10.54 -7.71 26.09
C ASP A 283 9.10 -7.49 26.62
N ALA A 284 8.47 -6.36 26.27
CA ALA A 284 7.20 -5.95 26.87
C ALA A 284 6.07 -5.77 25.87
N VAL A 285 6.34 -5.90 24.57
CA VAL A 285 5.34 -5.79 23.51
C VAL A 285 4.38 -6.99 23.53
N ARG A 286 3.13 -6.76 23.17
CA ARG A 286 2.12 -7.81 23.08
C ARG A 286 2.53 -8.88 22.08
N PRO A 287 2.18 -10.17 22.30
CA PRO A 287 2.59 -11.28 21.45
C PRO A 287 2.12 -11.18 19.99
N GLU A 288 1.05 -10.40 19.74
CA GLU A 288 0.46 -10.19 18.42
C GLU A 288 1.24 -9.18 17.56
N LEU A 289 2.20 -8.48 18.17
CA LEU A 289 2.99 -7.41 17.55
C LEU A 289 4.46 -7.72 17.60
N THR A 290 5.22 -7.24 16.64
CA THR A 290 6.68 -7.18 16.76
C THR A 290 7.08 -5.89 17.48
N PRO A 291 8.22 -5.86 18.21
CA PRO A 291 8.73 -4.63 18.78
C PRO A 291 9.00 -3.55 17.73
N GLU A 292 9.40 -3.96 16.53
CA GLU A 292 9.66 -3.12 15.37
C GLU A 292 8.39 -2.40 14.93
N ASP A 293 7.29 -3.12 14.70
CA ASP A 293 5.98 -2.55 14.34
C ASP A 293 5.51 -1.55 15.39
N ALA A 294 5.68 -1.88 16.67
CA ALA A 294 5.27 -1.00 17.76
C ALA A 294 6.08 0.32 17.77
N VAL A 295 7.38 0.29 17.45
CA VAL A 295 8.20 1.51 17.37
C VAL A 295 7.82 2.33 16.13
N GLU A 296 7.59 1.69 15.00
CA GLU A 296 7.14 2.37 13.77
C GLU A 296 5.81 3.09 13.98
N ASP A 297 4.84 2.45 14.64
CA ASP A 297 3.58 3.10 15.02
C ASP A 297 3.80 4.38 15.82
N LEU A 298 4.70 4.34 16.81
CA LEU A 298 5.01 5.51 17.65
C LEU A 298 5.73 6.61 16.85
N ILE A 299 6.62 6.26 15.92
CA ILE A 299 7.28 7.22 15.03
C ILE A 299 6.26 7.92 14.15
N ILE A 300 5.36 7.17 13.50
CA ILE A 300 4.32 7.73 12.63
C ILE A 300 3.39 8.67 13.41
N LEU A 301 3.01 8.32 14.64
CA LEU A 301 2.25 9.22 15.51
C LEU A 301 3.03 10.48 15.87
N ALA A 302 4.33 10.36 16.16
CA ALA A 302 5.19 11.51 16.39
C ALA A 302 5.27 12.43 15.17
N LYS A 303 5.41 11.87 13.95
CA LYS A 303 5.40 12.64 12.69
C LYS A 303 4.11 13.44 12.49
N GLN A 304 2.98 12.94 12.95
CA GLN A 304 1.67 13.60 12.93
C GLN A 304 1.48 14.64 14.01
N ASN A 305 2.49 14.89 14.85
CA ASN A 305 2.42 15.83 15.98
C ASN A 305 1.36 15.45 17.04
N VAL A 306 1.14 14.16 17.24
CA VAL A 306 0.27 13.63 18.30
C VAL A 306 0.79 14.07 19.67
N SER A 307 -0.11 14.35 20.61
CA SER A 307 0.30 14.80 21.93
C SER A 307 1.07 13.70 22.69
N PHE A 308 2.01 14.08 23.53
CA PHE A 308 2.74 13.11 24.37
C PHE A 308 1.81 12.27 25.25
N SER A 309 0.69 12.86 25.72
CA SER A 309 -0.31 12.13 26.51
C SER A 309 -0.95 11.01 25.70
N ASP A 310 -1.37 11.30 24.47
CA ASP A 310 -2.00 10.34 23.58
C ASP A 310 -1.01 9.26 23.16
N MET A 311 0.23 9.64 22.82
CA MET A 311 1.30 8.68 22.51
C MET A 311 1.59 7.73 23.68
N LYS A 312 1.51 8.22 24.94
CA LYS A 312 1.66 7.39 26.13
C LYS A 312 0.50 6.40 26.29
N GLU A 313 -0.72 6.82 25.95
CA GLU A 313 -1.90 5.93 25.92
C GLU A 313 -1.70 4.82 24.89
N VAL A 314 -1.28 5.17 23.67
CA VAL A 314 -0.96 4.20 22.62
C VAL A 314 0.16 3.26 23.09
N LEU A 315 1.27 3.76 23.61
CA LEU A 315 2.32 2.90 24.14
C LEU A 315 1.76 1.90 25.17
N SER A 316 0.88 2.36 26.08
CA SER A 316 0.26 1.47 27.06
C SER A 316 -0.64 0.40 26.42
N SER A 317 -1.23 0.66 25.27
CA SER A 317 -2.05 -0.32 24.51
C SER A 317 -1.21 -1.35 23.76
N LEU A 318 0.03 -1.01 23.39
CA LEU A 318 0.96 -1.90 22.67
C LEU A 318 1.69 -2.87 23.61
N LEU A 319 1.70 -2.61 24.92
CA LEU A 319 2.45 -3.38 25.89
C LEU A 319 1.56 -4.36 26.69
N VAL A 320 2.16 -5.44 27.17
CA VAL A 320 1.53 -6.39 28.12
C VAL A 320 1.52 -5.86 29.56
N SER A 321 2.31 -4.82 29.86
CA SER A 321 2.48 -4.27 31.19
C SER A 321 2.49 -2.72 31.16
N ILE A 322 2.38 -2.12 32.33
CA ILE A 322 2.43 -0.65 32.47
C ILE A 322 3.83 -0.16 32.03
N PRO A 323 3.89 0.91 31.20
CA PRO A 323 5.16 1.48 30.75
C PRO A 323 6.08 1.88 31.90
N THR A 324 7.33 1.49 31.85
CA THR A 324 8.36 1.86 32.81
C THR A 324 8.76 3.34 32.66
N LYS A 325 9.59 3.82 33.62
CA LYS A 325 10.16 5.17 33.50
C LYS A 325 11.08 5.32 32.32
N ASP A 326 11.85 4.26 31.98
CA ASP A 326 12.80 4.27 30.85
C ASP A 326 12.06 4.27 29.52
N MET A 327 11.01 3.44 29.36
CA MET A 327 10.11 3.47 28.20
C MET A 327 9.45 4.85 28.03
N THR A 328 8.97 5.44 29.11
CA THR A 328 8.33 6.76 29.09
C THR A 328 9.34 7.85 28.71
N LYS A 329 10.60 7.73 29.13
CA LYS A 329 11.67 8.64 28.74
C LYS A 329 12.03 8.48 27.26
N ALA A 330 12.22 7.23 26.77
CA ALA A 330 12.48 6.96 25.36
C ALA A 330 11.36 7.51 24.48
N LEU A 331 10.08 7.29 24.86
CA LEU A 331 8.94 7.86 24.16
C LEU A 331 8.95 9.40 24.11
N ARG A 332 9.39 10.05 25.19
CA ARG A 332 9.51 11.52 25.24
C ARG A 332 10.60 12.00 24.29
N ASP A 333 11.78 11.35 24.32
CA ASP A 333 12.89 11.68 23.44
C ASP A 333 12.46 11.53 21.96
N LEU A 334 11.74 10.44 21.64
CA LEU A 334 11.15 10.19 20.33
C LEU A 334 10.12 11.28 19.97
N SER A 335 9.14 11.55 20.84
CA SER A 335 8.12 12.56 20.61
C SER A 335 8.68 13.97 20.43
N ASP A 336 9.79 14.34 21.08
CA ASP A 336 10.34 15.69 21.02
C ASP A 336 11.30 15.89 19.84
N ARG A 337 11.96 14.83 19.35
CA ARG A 337 13.06 14.91 18.40
C ARG A 337 12.75 14.37 17.02
N ILE A 338 11.77 13.48 16.87
CA ILE A 338 11.36 12.98 15.53
C ILE A 338 10.91 14.16 14.66
N PRO A 339 11.43 14.26 13.42
CA PRO A 339 11.00 15.26 12.46
C PRO A 339 9.51 15.09 12.14
N ARG A 340 8.76 16.19 12.25
CA ARG A 340 7.33 16.20 11.90
C ARG A 340 7.17 16.23 10.39
N TRP A 341 6.08 15.67 9.89
CA TRP A 341 5.68 15.95 8.52
C TRP A 341 5.57 17.46 8.32
N ILE A 342 6.05 17.95 7.20
CA ILE A 342 6.28 19.39 6.93
C ILE A 342 5.07 20.25 7.27
N TRP A 343 3.88 19.76 7.02
CA TRP A 343 2.61 20.47 7.23
C TRP A 343 2.25 20.68 8.71
N PHE A 344 2.82 19.90 9.60
CA PHE A 344 2.66 20.06 11.05
C PHE A 344 3.73 20.97 11.66
N SER A 345 4.82 21.25 10.93
CA SER A 345 5.91 22.10 11.41
C SER A 345 5.65 23.60 11.24
N SER A 346 4.80 24.00 10.28
CA SER A 346 4.53 25.40 9.95
C SER A 346 3.76 26.18 11.04
N SER A 347 3.25 25.51 12.07
CA SER A 347 2.66 26.17 13.25
C SER A 347 3.70 26.61 14.30
N ARG A 348 5.02 26.47 14.04
CA ARG A 348 6.10 26.89 14.96
C ARG A 348 6.77 28.21 14.61
N VAL A 349 6.38 28.86 13.51
CA VAL A 349 6.93 30.18 13.13
C VAL A 349 5.82 31.24 13.25
N GLN A 350 5.46 31.58 14.46
CA GLN A 350 4.97 32.87 14.88
C GLN A 350 5.28 33.11 16.36
#